data_5c438e89ec69ca16b2858f703da37253
#
_entry.id   5c438e89ec69ca16b2858f703da37253
#
_cell.length_a   1.000
_cell.length_b   1.000
_cell.length_c   1.000
_cell.angle_alpha   90.00
_cell.angle_beta   90.00
_cell.angle_gamma   90.00
#
_symmetry.space_group_name_H-M   'P 1'
#
loop_
_entity.id
_entity.type
_entity.pdbx_description
1 polymer ?
#
loop_
_entity_poly.entity_id
_entity_poly.type
_entity_poly.pdbx_seq_one_letter_code
_entity_poly.pdbx_strand_id
1 'polypeptide(L)'
;DAPMPVDGGVVDLALPKPVSLTDGTATLHPTVAAQTVRDLLAALGNPLAPTDKVEPAPETPVSKDMKIKVTRIRTETSTVEEAVKPPEIKQKDPNLIRDRRVVVNPGKPGQARVTYNITTINGKVVKRDRMQSVVLTAAQPATVRIGTKPGAPFVPVGVWDALAQCEATGNWAINTGNGFYGGVQFDQNTWERWGGLEYAPRALSLIHI
;
A
#
# COMPACT_ATOMS: atom_id res chain seq x y z
N ASP A 1 49.19 20.51 1.89
CA ASP A 1 50.52 20.53 1.23
C ASP A 1 51.39 19.46 1.87
N ALA A 2 51.39 18.27 1.29
CA ALA A 2 52.40 17.27 1.65
C ALA A 2 53.71 17.58 0.88
N PRO A 3 54.86 17.58 1.54
CA PRO A 3 56.14 17.82 0.87
C PRO A 3 56.39 16.73 -0.19
N MET A 4 56.77 17.15 -1.40
CA MET A 4 57.15 16.21 -2.45
C MET A 4 58.41 15.43 -2.01
N PRO A 5 58.42 14.09 -2.18
CA PRO A 5 59.60 13.30 -1.87
C PRO A 5 60.75 13.69 -2.78
N VAL A 6 61.90 13.95 -2.20
CA VAL A 6 63.16 14.37 -2.91
C VAL A 6 63.78 13.21 -3.68
N ASP A 7 63.33 11.96 -3.48
CA ASP A 7 63.93 10.73 -4.00
C ASP A 7 63.10 10.08 -5.15
N GLY A 8 62.52 10.90 -6.03
CA GLY A 8 61.91 10.40 -7.28
C GLY A 8 60.64 9.56 -7.07
N GLY A 9 59.78 9.93 -6.13
CA GLY A 9 58.46 9.29 -5.94
C GLY A 9 57.51 9.57 -7.10
N VAL A 10 56.73 8.57 -7.50
CA VAL A 10 55.68 8.72 -8.49
C VAL A 10 54.48 9.43 -7.81
N VAL A 11 54.08 10.57 -8.34
CA VAL A 11 52.85 11.29 -7.93
C VAL A 11 51.78 10.99 -8.96
N ASP A 12 50.76 10.21 -8.56
CA ASP A 12 49.59 9.99 -9.39
C ASP A 12 48.70 11.24 -9.39
N LEU A 13 48.67 11.95 -10.51
CA LEU A 13 47.85 13.14 -10.69
C LEU A 13 46.52 12.78 -11.33
N ALA A 14 45.42 12.93 -10.57
CA ALA A 14 44.06 12.83 -11.12
C ALA A 14 43.71 14.14 -11.84
N LEU A 15 43.52 14.10 -13.15
CA LEU A 15 43.02 15.23 -13.93
C LEU A 15 41.49 15.31 -13.85
N PRO A 16 40.92 16.54 -13.87
CA PRO A 16 39.44 16.70 -13.90
C PRO A 16 38.84 16.03 -15.13
N LYS A 17 37.80 15.21 -14.92
CA LYS A 17 37.08 14.49 -15.98
C LYS A 17 35.60 14.79 -15.89
N PRO A 18 34.90 15.10 -17.00
CA PRO A 18 33.45 15.20 -17.03
C PRO A 18 32.82 13.81 -16.87
N VAL A 19 31.79 13.72 -16.05
CA VAL A 19 31.01 12.48 -15.82
C VAL A 19 29.51 12.79 -15.78
N SER A 20 28.69 11.78 -16.01
CA SER A 20 27.24 11.85 -15.80
C SER A 20 26.89 11.10 -14.53
N LEU A 21 26.49 11.80 -13.49
CA LEU A 21 26.15 11.24 -12.18
C LEU A 21 24.64 11.30 -11.95
N THR A 22 24.02 10.14 -11.75
CA THR A 22 22.65 10.03 -11.22
C THR A 22 22.74 9.65 -9.75
N ASP A 23 22.49 10.59 -8.85
CA ASP A 23 22.49 10.36 -7.40
C ASP A 23 21.05 10.41 -6.87
N GLY A 24 20.52 9.25 -6.53
CA GLY A 24 19.12 9.12 -6.16
C GLY A 24 18.19 9.47 -7.33
N THR A 25 17.54 10.62 -7.23
CA THR A 25 16.63 11.16 -8.26
C THR A 25 17.26 12.32 -9.05
N ALA A 26 18.41 12.82 -8.63
CA ALA A 26 19.09 13.95 -9.25
C ALA A 26 20.09 13.47 -10.30
N THR A 27 20.15 14.16 -11.45
CA THR A 27 21.18 13.95 -12.47
C THR A 27 22.05 15.19 -12.55
N LEU A 28 23.37 14.99 -12.45
CA LEU A 28 24.41 16.01 -12.44
C LEU A 28 25.47 15.68 -13.48
N HIS A 29 26.15 16.71 -13.99
CA HIS A 29 27.26 16.55 -14.94
C HIS A 29 28.53 17.26 -14.42
N PRO A 30 29.10 16.78 -13.30
CA PRO A 30 30.27 17.41 -12.72
C PRO A 30 31.54 17.12 -13.51
N THR A 31 32.52 18.03 -13.39
CA THR A 31 33.90 17.81 -13.84
C THR A 31 34.76 17.81 -12.59
N VAL A 32 35.29 16.66 -12.21
CA VAL A 32 36.01 16.46 -10.94
C VAL A 32 37.30 15.70 -11.15
N ALA A 33 38.33 16.11 -10.42
CA ALA A 33 39.60 15.38 -10.33
C ALA A 33 39.48 14.30 -9.24
N ALA A 34 39.29 13.05 -9.65
CA ALA A 34 39.17 11.91 -8.75
C ALA A 34 39.77 10.66 -9.40
N GLN A 35 40.37 9.79 -8.59
CA GLN A 35 40.94 8.54 -9.07
C GLN A 35 39.85 7.48 -9.22
N THR A 36 39.00 7.35 -8.23
CA THR A 36 37.92 6.35 -8.19
C THR A 36 36.53 6.99 -8.10
N VAL A 37 35.48 6.20 -8.35
CA VAL A 37 34.09 6.61 -8.17
C VAL A 37 33.83 7.02 -6.71
N ARG A 38 34.42 6.32 -5.75
CA ARG A 38 34.34 6.67 -4.31
C ARG A 38 34.89 8.07 -4.05
N ASP A 39 36.10 8.36 -4.55
CA ASP A 39 36.75 9.66 -4.37
C ASP A 39 35.96 10.80 -5.02
N LEU A 40 35.41 10.53 -6.19
CA LEU A 40 34.51 11.47 -6.90
C LEU A 40 33.30 11.86 -6.05
N LEU A 41 32.61 10.86 -5.50
CA LEU A 41 31.43 11.11 -4.68
C LEU A 41 31.78 11.84 -3.36
N ALA A 42 32.94 11.51 -2.77
CA ALA A 42 33.44 12.22 -1.58
C ALA A 42 33.81 13.67 -1.91
N ALA A 43 34.46 13.92 -3.04
CA ALA A 43 34.84 15.28 -3.49
C ALA A 43 33.59 16.15 -3.79
N LEU A 44 32.48 15.53 -4.20
CA LEU A 44 31.18 16.22 -4.39
C LEU A 44 30.40 16.46 -3.09
N GLY A 45 30.95 16.05 -1.94
CA GLY A 45 30.31 16.19 -0.64
C GLY A 45 29.21 15.16 -0.34
N ASN A 46 29.07 14.15 -1.19
CA ASN A 46 28.05 13.10 -1.07
C ASN A 46 28.69 11.69 -0.98
N PRO A 47 29.50 11.39 0.05
CA PRO A 47 30.13 10.10 0.19
C PRO A 47 29.12 8.95 0.26
N LEU A 48 29.56 7.74 -0.10
CA LEU A 48 28.75 6.53 0.00
C LEU A 48 28.62 6.10 1.46
N ALA A 49 27.39 5.83 1.89
CA ALA A 49 27.13 5.11 3.12
C ALA A 49 27.29 3.58 2.89
N PRO A 50 27.51 2.78 3.94
CA PRO A 50 27.69 1.32 3.81
C PRO A 50 26.51 0.60 3.14
N THR A 51 25.31 1.16 3.23
CA THR A 51 24.07 0.61 2.64
C THR A 51 23.81 1.07 1.21
N ASP A 52 24.50 2.12 0.74
CA ASP A 52 24.30 2.65 -0.61
C ASP A 52 24.85 1.69 -1.67
N LYS A 53 24.22 1.71 -2.84
CA LYS A 53 24.70 0.98 -4.01
C LYS A 53 25.17 1.96 -5.07
N VAL A 54 26.25 1.63 -5.74
CA VAL A 54 26.78 2.44 -6.85
C VAL A 54 27.20 1.56 -8.01
N GLU A 55 26.94 2.04 -9.19
CA GLU A 55 27.35 1.43 -10.47
C GLU A 55 28.01 2.52 -11.33
N PRO A 56 29.25 2.29 -11.80
CA PRO A 56 30.16 1.16 -11.54
C PRO A 56 30.62 1.05 -10.07
N ALA A 57 31.33 -0.04 -9.73
CA ALA A 57 31.81 -0.30 -8.38
C ALA A 57 32.61 0.89 -7.80
N PRO A 58 32.60 1.10 -6.46
CA PRO A 58 33.23 2.28 -5.82
C PRO A 58 34.72 2.48 -6.16
N GLU A 59 35.44 1.37 -6.35
CA GLU A 59 36.87 1.37 -6.63
C GLU A 59 37.20 1.48 -8.13
N THR A 60 36.19 1.61 -9.00
CA THR A 60 36.41 1.75 -10.44
C THR A 60 37.07 3.08 -10.74
N PRO A 61 38.19 3.08 -11.54
CA PRO A 61 38.83 4.30 -11.97
C PRO A 61 37.92 5.18 -12.81
N VAL A 62 37.86 6.47 -12.50
CA VAL A 62 37.02 7.44 -13.23
C VAL A 62 37.58 7.65 -14.64
N SER A 63 36.70 7.52 -15.65
CA SER A 63 36.99 7.83 -17.05
C SER A 63 36.13 9.00 -17.54
N LYS A 64 36.57 9.64 -18.63
CA LYS A 64 35.79 10.69 -19.28
C LYS A 64 34.44 10.16 -19.74
N ASP A 65 33.38 10.95 -19.54
CA ASP A 65 31.99 10.66 -19.93
C ASP A 65 31.39 9.40 -19.26
N MET A 66 32.04 8.94 -18.16
CA MET A 66 31.55 7.82 -17.37
C MET A 66 30.13 8.11 -16.83
N LYS A 67 29.22 7.12 -16.93
CA LYS A 67 27.91 7.17 -16.31
C LYS A 67 27.99 6.48 -14.95
N ILE A 68 27.63 7.23 -13.89
CA ILE A 68 27.64 6.75 -12.51
C ILE A 68 26.20 6.83 -11.99
N LYS A 69 25.73 5.74 -11.39
CA LYS A 69 24.41 5.66 -10.78
C LYS A 69 24.54 5.30 -9.31
N VAL A 70 24.05 6.17 -8.44
CA VAL A 70 24.01 5.94 -6.99
C VAL A 70 22.58 5.71 -6.55
N THR A 71 22.37 4.62 -5.80
CA THR A 71 21.11 4.31 -5.13
C THR A 71 21.31 4.54 -3.65
N ARG A 72 20.64 5.55 -3.11
CA ARG A 72 20.72 5.92 -1.69
C ARG A 72 19.75 5.10 -0.87
N ILE A 73 20.26 4.32 0.08
CA ILE A 73 19.46 3.50 1.00
C ILE A 73 19.65 4.05 2.41
N ARG A 74 18.53 4.44 3.04
CA ARG A 74 18.54 4.96 4.41
C ARG A 74 17.55 4.19 5.25
N THR A 75 17.90 3.93 6.50
CA THR A 75 17.01 3.36 7.49
C THR A 75 16.97 4.30 8.68
N GLU A 76 15.78 4.77 9.01
CA GLU A 76 15.56 5.71 10.10
C GLU A 76 14.48 5.17 11.05
N THR A 77 14.65 5.46 12.34
CA THR A 77 13.65 5.12 13.34
C THR A 77 12.69 6.31 13.51
N SER A 78 11.40 6.03 13.35
CA SER A 78 10.33 7.03 13.54
C SER A 78 9.33 6.53 14.58
N THR A 79 8.96 7.40 15.51
CA THR A 79 7.97 7.10 16.54
C THR A 79 6.74 7.98 16.31
N VAL A 80 5.57 7.33 16.18
CA VAL A 80 4.29 8.00 15.91
C VAL A 80 3.22 7.52 16.89
N GLU A 81 2.22 8.34 17.14
CA GLU A 81 1.04 7.94 17.89
C GLU A 81 -0.06 7.54 16.90
N GLU A 82 -0.59 6.35 17.08
CA GLU A 82 -1.62 5.75 16.22
C GLU A 82 -2.86 5.39 17.04
N ALA A 83 -4.03 5.59 16.41
CA ALA A 83 -5.27 5.14 17.00
C ALA A 83 -5.36 3.60 16.98
N VAL A 84 -5.67 3.01 18.12
CA VAL A 84 -5.92 1.57 18.25
C VAL A 84 -7.40 1.31 18.11
N LYS A 85 -7.75 0.53 17.08
CA LYS A 85 -9.15 0.17 16.81
C LYS A 85 -9.75 -0.60 18.00
N PRO A 86 -10.99 -0.30 18.40
CA PRO A 86 -11.69 -1.06 19.43
C PRO A 86 -11.77 -2.55 19.07
N PRO A 87 -11.44 -3.46 20.00
CA PRO A 87 -11.73 -4.87 19.81
C PRO A 87 -13.23 -5.12 19.78
N GLU A 88 -13.70 -6.07 18.97
CA GLU A 88 -15.12 -6.37 18.83
C GLU A 88 -15.55 -7.52 19.71
N ILE A 89 -16.56 -7.29 20.54
CA ILE A 89 -17.32 -8.33 21.24
C ILE A 89 -18.52 -8.69 20.38
N LYS A 90 -18.49 -9.88 19.77
CA LYS A 90 -19.52 -10.39 18.88
C LYS A 90 -20.57 -11.13 19.70
N GLN A 91 -21.83 -10.69 19.63
CA GLN A 91 -22.98 -11.34 20.22
C GLN A 91 -23.85 -11.98 19.13
N LYS A 92 -24.14 -13.26 19.26
CA LYS A 92 -25.05 -13.96 18.32
C LYS A 92 -26.49 -13.54 18.58
N ASP A 93 -27.24 -13.28 17.48
CA ASP A 93 -28.63 -12.86 17.54
C ASP A 93 -29.49 -13.71 16.60
N PRO A 94 -30.32 -14.61 17.15
CA PRO A 94 -31.18 -15.50 16.37
C PRO A 94 -32.36 -14.78 15.67
N ASN A 95 -32.63 -13.54 16.04
CA ASN A 95 -33.71 -12.74 15.42
C ASN A 95 -33.21 -11.91 14.24
N LEU A 96 -31.89 -11.74 14.09
CA LEU A 96 -31.31 -11.06 12.94
C LEU A 96 -31.02 -12.05 11.81
N ILE A 97 -31.25 -11.60 10.57
CA ILE A 97 -30.88 -12.34 9.36
C ILE A 97 -29.40 -12.77 9.45
N ARG A 98 -29.11 -13.98 9.05
CA ARG A 98 -27.75 -14.56 9.07
C ARG A 98 -26.74 -13.59 8.48
N ASP A 99 -25.60 -13.45 9.16
CA ASP A 99 -24.47 -12.59 8.82
C ASP A 99 -24.75 -11.07 8.81
N ARG A 100 -25.99 -10.65 9.08
CA ARG A 100 -26.27 -9.22 9.31
C ARG A 100 -25.51 -8.75 10.55
N ARG A 101 -24.80 -7.65 10.39
CA ARG A 101 -24.00 -7.04 11.44
C ARG A 101 -24.64 -5.74 11.91
N VAL A 102 -24.91 -5.64 13.20
CA VAL A 102 -25.47 -4.43 13.84
C VAL A 102 -24.53 -3.99 14.96
N VAL A 103 -24.02 -2.79 14.88
CA VAL A 103 -23.19 -2.19 15.93
C VAL A 103 -24.09 -1.65 17.01
N VAL A 104 -24.05 -2.25 18.20
CA VAL A 104 -24.81 -1.82 19.38
C VAL A 104 -24.07 -0.74 20.14
N ASN A 105 -22.76 -0.92 20.30
CA ASN A 105 -21.85 0.04 20.89
C ASN A 105 -20.60 0.10 20.02
N PRO A 106 -20.23 1.25 19.47
CA PRO A 106 -19.04 1.38 18.63
C PRO A 106 -17.72 1.25 19.40
N GLY A 107 -17.76 1.26 20.73
CA GLY A 107 -16.56 1.33 21.57
C GLY A 107 -15.89 2.71 21.48
N LYS A 108 -14.67 2.79 22.01
CA LYS A 108 -13.83 3.97 21.85
C LYS A 108 -12.44 3.55 21.39
N PRO A 109 -11.84 4.22 20.39
CA PRO A 109 -10.48 3.93 19.99
C PRO A 109 -9.52 4.23 21.14
N GLY A 110 -8.49 3.40 21.25
CA GLY A 110 -7.33 3.66 22.12
C GLY A 110 -6.27 4.45 21.38
N GLN A 111 -5.14 4.66 22.05
CA GLN A 111 -3.93 5.25 21.47
C GLN A 111 -2.72 4.38 21.82
N ALA A 112 -1.85 4.20 20.85
CA ALA A 112 -0.57 3.54 21.05
C ALA A 112 0.55 4.37 20.42
N ARG A 113 1.69 4.39 21.10
CA ARG A 113 2.94 4.91 20.55
C ARG A 113 3.66 3.76 19.86
N VAL A 114 3.87 3.90 18.56
CA VAL A 114 4.48 2.87 17.73
C VAL A 114 5.78 3.38 17.13
N THR A 115 6.83 2.59 17.33
CA THR A 115 8.16 2.86 16.76
C THR A 115 8.36 1.98 15.52
N TYR A 116 8.71 2.61 14.41
CA TYR A 116 8.97 1.97 13.14
C TYR A 116 10.42 2.18 12.70
N ASN A 117 11.00 1.16 12.07
CA ASN A 117 12.14 1.34 11.19
C ASN A 117 11.62 1.56 9.78
N ILE A 118 11.93 2.72 9.22
CA ILE A 118 11.51 3.14 7.88
C ILE A 118 12.72 3.06 6.98
N THR A 119 12.68 2.18 5.97
CA THR A 119 13.72 2.10 4.95
C THR A 119 13.28 2.88 3.72
N THR A 120 14.12 3.79 3.28
CA THR A 120 13.92 4.56 2.05
C THR A 120 14.96 4.18 1.00
N ILE A 121 14.53 4.17 -0.25
CA ILE A 121 15.40 4.09 -1.43
C ILE A 121 15.20 5.34 -2.26
N ASN A 122 16.27 6.11 -2.46
CA ASN A 122 16.23 7.39 -3.17
C ASN A 122 15.13 8.33 -2.64
N GLY A 123 14.97 8.39 -1.31
CA GLY A 123 13.97 9.21 -0.63
C GLY A 123 12.54 8.64 -0.62
N LYS A 124 12.27 7.55 -1.35
CA LYS A 124 10.97 6.86 -1.33
C LYS A 124 10.94 5.79 -0.24
N VAL A 125 9.88 5.79 0.58
CA VAL A 125 9.65 4.72 1.56
C VAL A 125 9.33 3.42 0.82
N VAL A 126 10.15 2.39 1.07
CA VAL A 126 9.99 1.04 0.49
C VAL A 126 9.65 -0.01 1.53
N LYS A 127 9.97 0.27 2.81
CA LYS A 127 9.69 -0.66 3.90
C LYS A 127 9.39 0.11 5.19
N ARG A 128 8.43 -0.42 5.96
CA ARG A 128 8.06 0.09 7.28
C ARG A 128 7.88 -1.09 8.22
N ASP A 129 8.86 -1.33 9.06
CA ASP A 129 8.85 -2.42 10.03
C ASP A 129 8.44 -1.89 11.40
N ARG A 130 7.40 -2.47 11.98
CA ARG A 130 6.97 -2.16 13.35
C ARG A 130 7.92 -2.82 14.35
N MET A 131 8.65 -2.01 15.11
CA MET A 131 9.64 -2.49 16.08
C MET A 131 9.04 -2.63 17.49
N GLN A 132 8.30 -1.61 17.91
CA GLN A 132 7.74 -1.54 19.26
C GLN A 132 6.37 -0.87 19.23
N SER A 133 5.51 -1.29 20.15
CA SER A 133 4.22 -0.64 20.39
C SER A 133 3.93 -0.58 21.87
N VAL A 134 3.66 0.61 22.37
CA VAL A 134 3.29 0.88 23.75
C VAL A 134 1.89 1.45 23.77
N VAL A 135 0.96 0.80 24.46
CA VAL A 135 -0.41 1.30 24.63
C VAL A 135 -0.39 2.49 25.58
N LEU A 136 -0.81 3.66 25.13
CA LEU A 136 -0.96 4.88 25.91
C LEU A 136 -2.35 4.94 26.56
N THR A 137 -3.38 4.62 25.78
CA THR A 137 -4.76 4.55 26.24
C THR A 137 -5.39 3.28 25.68
N ALA A 138 -5.96 2.44 26.53
CA ALA A 138 -6.61 1.22 26.11
C ALA A 138 -7.90 1.53 25.31
N ALA A 139 -8.09 0.82 24.22
CA ALA A 139 -9.34 0.89 23.46
C ALA A 139 -10.48 0.27 24.27
N GLN A 140 -11.66 0.90 24.27
CA GLN A 140 -12.87 0.33 24.86
C GLN A 140 -13.55 -0.57 23.83
N PRO A 141 -13.94 -1.80 24.20
CA PRO A 141 -14.54 -2.73 23.25
C PRO A 141 -15.80 -2.22 22.56
N ALA A 142 -15.95 -2.52 21.28
CA ALA A 142 -17.18 -2.37 20.54
C ALA A 142 -18.05 -3.62 20.74
N THR A 143 -19.37 -3.47 20.83
CA THR A 143 -20.31 -4.58 20.87
C THR A 143 -21.07 -4.66 19.56
N VAL A 144 -21.02 -5.82 18.92
CA VAL A 144 -21.63 -6.07 17.62
C VAL A 144 -22.54 -7.29 17.68
N ARG A 145 -23.79 -7.16 17.26
CA ARG A 145 -24.71 -8.29 17.08
C ARG A 145 -24.54 -8.86 15.68
N ILE A 146 -24.34 -10.18 15.62
CA ILE A 146 -24.24 -10.92 14.36
C ILE A 146 -25.47 -11.82 14.23
N GLY A 147 -26.18 -11.64 13.15
CA GLY A 147 -27.39 -12.42 12.86
C GLY A 147 -27.06 -13.91 12.66
N THR A 148 -27.92 -14.76 13.26
CA THR A 148 -27.80 -16.21 13.15
C THR A 148 -29.14 -16.86 12.77
N LYS A 149 -30.16 -16.06 12.42
CA LYS A 149 -31.47 -16.57 11.96
C LYS A 149 -31.24 -17.51 10.76
N PRO A 150 -31.80 -18.74 10.78
CA PRO A 150 -31.71 -19.63 9.62
C PRO A 150 -32.27 -18.97 8.35
N GLY A 151 -31.64 -19.25 7.22
CA GLY A 151 -32.04 -18.69 5.93
C GLY A 151 -30.85 -18.14 5.14
N ALA A 152 -31.16 -17.38 4.09
CA ALA A 152 -30.13 -16.71 3.28
C ALA A 152 -29.31 -15.69 4.10
N PRO A 153 -28.00 -15.52 3.83
CA PRO A 153 -27.20 -14.53 4.49
C PRO A 153 -27.64 -13.09 4.14
N PHE A 154 -27.32 -12.15 5.01
CA PHE A 154 -27.54 -10.73 4.76
C PHE A 154 -26.62 -10.24 3.63
N VAL A 155 -27.22 -9.62 2.61
CA VAL A 155 -26.49 -8.95 1.54
C VAL A 155 -26.63 -7.44 1.74
N PRO A 156 -25.54 -6.68 1.86
CA PRO A 156 -25.59 -5.22 2.02
C PRO A 156 -26.31 -4.54 0.84
N VAL A 157 -27.00 -3.44 1.12
CA VAL A 157 -27.56 -2.55 0.09
C VAL A 157 -26.44 -2.08 -0.83
N GLY A 158 -26.71 -2.04 -2.14
CA GLY A 158 -25.74 -1.65 -3.17
C GLY A 158 -25.03 -2.82 -3.86
N VAL A 159 -24.92 -3.99 -3.23
CA VAL A 159 -24.40 -5.20 -3.92
C VAL A 159 -25.35 -5.64 -5.03
N TRP A 160 -26.65 -5.57 -4.78
CA TRP A 160 -27.69 -5.86 -5.77
C TRP A 160 -27.70 -4.87 -6.93
N ASP A 161 -27.45 -3.57 -6.65
CA ASP A 161 -27.33 -2.55 -7.70
C ASP A 161 -26.11 -2.79 -8.57
N ALA A 162 -24.97 -3.17 -7.96
CA ALA A 162 -23.76 -3.54 -8.71
C ALA A 162 -23.99 -4.78 -9.59
N LEU A 163 -24.71 -5.78 -9.07
CA LEU A 163 -25.08 -6.97 -9.84
C LEU A 163 -26.03 -6.62 -10.98
N ALA A 164 -27.08 -5.83 -10.71
CA ALA A 164 -28.00 -5.37 -11.73
C ALA A 164 -27.32 -4.51 -12.80
N GLN A 165 -26.31 -3.72 -12.45
CA GLN A 165 -25.50 -2.98 -13.41
C GLN A 165 -24.74 -3.93 -14.34
N CYS A 166 -24.24 -5.05 -13.82
CA CYS A 166 -23.51 -6.05 -14.60
C CYS A 166 -24.44 -6.87 -15.51
N GLU A 167 -25.57 -7.35 -14.96
CA GLU A 167 -26.49 -8.29 -15.61
C GLU A 167 -27.50 -7.62 -16.55
N ALA A 168 -27.92 -6.40 -16.22
CA ALA A 168 -29.04 -5.72 -16.86
C ALA A 168 -28.79 -4.22 -17.13
N THR A 169 -27.53 -3.78 -17.12
CA THR A 169 -27.14 -2.36 -17.25
C THR A 169 -27.89 -1.42 -16.29
N GLY A 170 -28.20 -1.91 -15.08
CA GLY A 170 -28.95 -1.18 -14.07
C GLY A 170 -30.47 -1.15 -14.26
N ASN A 171 -31.01 -1.81 -15.28
CA ASN A 171 -32.44 -1.83 -15.54
C ASN A 171 -33.13 -2.96 -14.76
N TRP A 172 -33.67 -2.62 -13.60
CA TRP A 172 -34.39 -3.55 -12.72
C TRP A 172 -35.66 -4.15 -13.32
N ALA A 173 -36.26 -3.53 -14.33
CA ALA A 173 -37.47 -3.97 -15.00
C ALA A 173 -37.23 -4.62 -16.36
N ILE A 174 -35.99 -5.00 -16.68
CA ILE A 174 -35.62 -5.55 -17.98
C ILE A 174 -36.35 -6.87 -18.25
N ASN A 175 -36.89 -7.00 -19.47
CA ASN A 175 -37.46 -8.21 -20.04
C ASN A 175 -37.22 -8.19 -21.54
N THR A 176 -36.20 -8.88 -22.01
CA THR A 176 -35.83 -8.96 -23.43
C THR A 176 -36.49 -10.15 -24.14
N GLY A 177 -37.30 -10.94 -23.43
CA GLY A 177 -37.92 -12.15 -24.00
C GLY A 177 -36.98 -13.36 -24.08
N ASN A 178 -35.80 -13.28 -23.47
CA ASN A 178 -34.81 -14.36 -23.44
C ASN A 178 -35.07 -15.41 -22.32
N GLY A 179 -36.17 -15.28 -21.58
CA GLY A 179 -36.54 -16.16 -20.47
C GLY A 179 -36.01 -15.75 -19.10
N PHE A 180 -35.20 -14.67 -19.03
CA PHE A 180 -34.71 -14.08 -17.80
C PHE A 180 -35.37 -12.72 -17.53
N TYR A 181 -35.58 -12.43 -16.23
CA TYR A 181 -36.38 -11.29 -15.80
C TYR A 181 -35.67 -10.45 -14.74
N GLY A 182 -35.80 -9.12 -14.86
CA GLY A 182 -35.38 -8.15 -13.88
C GLY A 182 -33.87 -7.90 -13.78
N GLY A 183 -33.47 -7.01 -12.90
CA GLY A 183 -32.10 -6.52 -12.78
C GLY A 183 -31.02 -7.57 -12.51
N VAL A 184 -31.38 -8.70 -11.90
CA VAL A 184 -30.47 -9.83 -11.62
C VAL A 184 -30.74 -11.06 -12.49
N GLN A 185 -31.53 -10.91 -13.54
CA GLN A 185 -31.79 -11.92 -14.57
C GLN A 185 -32.17 -13.30 -14.04
N PHE A 186 -33.21 -13.36 -13.18
CA PHE A 186 -33.78 -14.65 -12.74
C PHE A 186 -34.62 -15.30 -13.85
N ASP A 187 -34.42 -16.60 -14.06
CA ASP A 187 -35.40 -17.42 -14.76
C ASP A 187 -36.63 -17.70 -13.89
N GLN A 188 -37.77 -18.01 -14.50
CA GLN A 188 -39.04 -18.20 -13.80
C GLN A 188 -38.96 -19.35 -12.77
N ASN A 189 -38.34 -20.48 -13.12
CA ASN A 189 -38.26 -21.63 -12.22
C ASN A 189 -37.41 -21.32 -10.96
N THR A 190 -36.30 -20.60 -11.14
CA THR A 190 -35.46 -20.15 -10.04
C THR A 190 -36.22 -19.17 -9.15
N TRP A 191 -36.95 -18.22 -9.74
CA TRP A 191 -37.79 -17.28 -9.02
C TRP A 191 -38.84 -17.98 -8.13
N GLU A 192 -39.58 -18.95 -8.69
CA GLU A 192 -40.59 -19.75 -8.00
C GLU A 192 -39.99 -20.62 -6.90
N ARG A 193 -38.90 -21.32 -7.20
CA ARG A 193 -38.19 -22.24 -6.27
C ARG A 193 -37.75 -21.52 -4.99
N TRP A 194 -37.32 -20.28 -5.11
CA TRP A 194 -36.82 -19.48 -4.01
C TRP A 194 -37.87 -18.59 -3.37
N GLY A 195 -39.15 -18.82 -3.66
CA GLY A 195 -40.29 -18.13 -3.00
C GLY A 195 -40.59 -16.75 -3.56
N GLY A 196 -40.10 -16.44 -4.75
CA GLY A 196 -40.29 -15.15 -5.40
C GLY A 196 -41.76 -14.81 -5.67
N LEU A 197 -42.63 -15.84 -5.82
CA LEU A 197 -44.09 -15.66 -6.02
C LEU A 197 -44.78 -14.97 -4.84
N GLU A 198 -44.20 -15.00 -3.66
CA GLU A 198 -44.69 -14.24 -2.50
C GLU A 198 -44.67 -12.71 -2.73
N TYR A 199 -43.76 -12.27 -3.58
CA TYR A 199 -43.50 -10.85 -3.86
C TYR A 199 -44.06 -10.39 -5.20
N ALA A 200 -43.89 -11.20 -6.25
CA ALA A 200 -44.37 -10.87 -7.59
C ALA A 200 -44.42 -12.13 -8.49
N PRO A 201 -45.30 -12.15 -9.52
CA PRO A 201 -45.35 -13.25 -10.49
C PRO A 201 -44.01 -13.50 -11.24
N ARG A 202 -43.18 -12.47 -11.35
CA ARG A 202 -41.86 -12.51 -12.03
C ARG A 202 -40.87 -11.58 -11.33
N ALA A 203 -39.60 -11.82 -11.53
CA ALA A 203 -38.50 -11.03 -10.93
C ALA A 203 -38.30 -9.63 -11.56
N LEU A 204 -39.35 -8.99 -12.06
CA LEU A 204 -39.30 -7.69 -12.74
C LEU A 204 -39.22 -6.47 -11.81
N SER A 205 -39.30 -6.66 -10.49
CA SER A 205 -39.36 -5.54 -9.55
C SER A 205 -38.76 -5.89 -8.18
N LEU A 206 -37.52 -6.34 -8.19
CA LEU A 206 -36.78 -6.62 -6.94
C LEU A 206 -36.42 -5.35 -6.14
N ILE A 207 -36.58 -4.19 -6.76
CA ILE A 207 -36.22 -2.89 -6.14
C ILE A 207 -37.08 -2.56 -4.90
N HIS A 208 -38.22 -3.22 -4.74
CA HIS A 208 -39.17 -2.97 -3.64
C HIS A 208 -39.08 -3.99 -2.50
N ILE A 209 -38.13 -4.93 -2.57
CA ILE A 209 -37.87 -5.93 -1.52
C ILE A 209 -36.75 -5.45 -0.60
#